data_31660ee94a303e91596bedc11e00496e
#
_entry.id   31660ee94a303e91596bedc11e00496e
#
_cell.length_a   1.000
_cell.length_b   1.000
_cell.length_c   1.000
_cell.angle_alpha   90.00
_cell.angle_beta   90.00
_cell.angle_gamma   90.00
#
_symmetry.space_group_name_H-M   'P 1'
#
loop_
_entity.id
_entity.type
_entity.pdbx_description
1 polymer ?
#
loop_
_entity_poly.entity_id
_entity_poly.type
_entity_poly.pdbx_seq_one_letter_code
_entity_poly.pdbx_strand_id
1 'polypeptide(L)'
;MSFTRVTITILFSLAAMQVFLSCGAFKKPTRRQYTKVKNFPKGKPFVYFNDIKLEKNQLNKDNSSLLIDGLFNQLDDSMRTVVKNSYVVLKRLENPPAFDTTYALQSAQNMEVFLKTMGYYNGKATYSYKMDSVYNNNPDKLQVRVATAFTVTTGPVFRIDSIALIPNDSNRVEIEPIVALTRQYQSETYLQKGDPFSEELISKEMNRLVNLYRNNGYYNMTRDALYADVDTVFLALLDPNLALDPIRQFEVFAEALERRKNPLINVYIRTKPATNAYVFQQFTNQNIVVYPEYKGGSNVDSTNFIDSTRNNISIRFEVGKFKPAFIRRNLRLRTDSLYSALKVNQTADELNKLNVWQVVRIQPKIAVNDSTKIDYDLFLIPYKRYTFSTNIESVFNQVQSALSTAGNLVGFGVNFGLQDRNIAKQGIQMSNNIRAGIELGLPPINSGLQATELAFSNSLSTPRIPSWLFTRKSRTWLNR
;
A
#
# COMPACT_ATOMS: atom_id res chain seq x y z
N MET A 1 44.78 -1.69 -46.92
CA MET A 1 44.72 -0.55 -45.94
C MET A 1 43.39 -0.50 -45.19
N SER A 2 42.80 -1.60 -44.74
CA SER A 2 41.49 -1.58 -44.01
C SER A 2 41.51 -2.29 -42.66
N PHE A 3 42.46 -3.13 -42.37
CA PHE A 3 42.53 -3.91 -41.12
C PHE A 3 43.04 -3.08 -39.92
N THR A 4 43.96 -2.17 -40.13
CA THR A 4 44.54 -1.31 -39.07
C THR A 4 43.56 -0.25 -38.53
N ARG A 5 42.61 0.22 -39.33
CA ARG A 5 41.60 1.19 -38.85
C ARG A 5 40.50 0.54 -37.97
N VAL A 6 40.13 -0.68 -38.27
CA VAL A 6 39.12 -1.43 -37.48
C VAL A 6 39.68 -1.83 -36.11
N THR A 7 40.96 -2.26 -36.06
CA THR A 7 41.62 -2.59 -34.78
C THR A 7 41.84 -1.38 -33.89
N ILE A 8 42.14 -0.20 -34.44
CA ILE A 8 42.26 1.04 -33.65
C ILE A 8 40.93 1.51 -33.11
N THR A 9 39.83 1.36 -33.88
CA THR A 9 38.50 1.73 -33.42
C THR A 9 37.96 0.80 -32.31
N ILE A 10 38.26 -0.50 -32.41
CA ILE A 10 37.91 -1.49 -31.37
C ILE A 10 38.73 -1.27 -30.10
N LEU A 11 40.04 -0.94 -30.22
CA LEU A 11 40.90 -0.60 -29.08
C LEU A 11 40.45 0.71 -28.39
N PHE A 12 40.01 1.71 -29.15
CA PHE A 12 39.48 2.96 -28.60
C PHE A 12 38.13 2.76 -27.94
N SER A 13 37.25 1.89 -28.47
CA SER A 13 35.96 1.54 -27.83
C SER A 13 36.14 0.70 -26.58
N LEU A 14 37.12 -0.22 -26.56
CA LEU A 14 37.48 -1.00 -25.35
C LEU A 14 38.15 -0.14 -24.28
N ALA A 15 38.99 0.81 -24.64
CA ALA A 15 39.60 1.78 -23.73
C ALA A 15 38.54 2.75 -23.15
N ALA A 16 37.60 3.22 -23.97
CA ALA A 16 36.45 4.02 -23.51
C ALA A 16 35.52 3.21 -22.58
N MET A 17 35.34 1.92 -22.87
CA MET A 17 34.52 1.03 -22.01
C MET A 17 35.23 0.70 -20.70
N GLN A 18 36.54 0.62 -20.65
CA GLN A 18 37.32 0.47 -19.41
C GLN A 18 37.32 1.75 -18.56
N VAL A 19 37.30 2.94 -19.17
CA VAL A 19 37.10 4.21 -18.43
C VAL A 19 35.72 4.29 -17.81
N PHE A 20 34.69 3.72 -18.46
CA PHE A 20 33.34 3.62 -17.86
C PHE A 20 33.24 2.52 -16.80
N LEU A 21 34.05 1.46 -16.85
CA LEU A 21 34.06 0.39 -15.83
C LEU A 21 34.98 0.70 -14.64
N SER A 22 35.91 1.65 -14.75
CA SER A 22 36.72 2.11 -13.62
C SER A 22 36.06 3.17 -12.75
N CYS A 23 34.86 3.62 -13.11
CA CYS A 23 34.00 4.45 -12.27
C CYS A 23 33.25 3.65 -11.16
N GLY A 24 33.85 2.57 -10.67
CA GLY A 24 33.41 1.83 -9.47
C GLY A 24 33.75 2.52 -8.16
N ALA A 25 33.95 3.83 -8.13
CA ALA A 25 34.15 4.61 -6.93
C ALA A 25 33.32 5.89 -6.95
N PHE A 26 32.00 5.75 -7.10
CA PHE A 26 31.14 6.78 -6.54
C PHE A 26 31.20 6.69 -5.01
N LYS A 27 32.32 7.11 -4.41
CA LYS A 27 32.33 7.61 -3.05
C LYS A 27 31.19 8.63 -3.00
N LYS A 28 30.15 8.38 -2.18
CA LYS A 28 29.08 9.35 -1.94
C LYS A 28 29.77 10.70 -1.68
N PRO A 29 29.56 11.74 -2.49
CA PRO A 29 30.26 12.97 -2.29
C PRO A 29 29.87 13.51 -0.92
N THR A 30 30.83 13.63 -0.01
CA THR A 30 30.66 14.12 1.35
C THR A 30 30.22 15.59 1.40
N ARG A 31 30.28 16.29 0.27
CA ARG A 31 29.71 17.62 0.06
C ARG A 31 29.03 17.64 -1.30
N ARG A 32 27.72 17.55 -1.32
CA ARG A 32 26.96 17.80 -2.54
C ARG A 32 26.92 19.30 -2.78
N GLN A 33 27.68 19.78 -3.73
CA GLN A 33 27.55 21.14 -4.22
C GLN A 33 26.40 21.18 -5.22
N TYR A 34 25.38 21.98 -4.91
CA TYR A 34 24.37 22.32 -5.89
C TYR A 34 24.94 23.41 -6.80
N THR A 35 24.75 23.25 -8.10
CA THR A 35 25.21 24.24 -9.10
C THR A 35 24.44 25.55 -9.04
N LYS A 36 23.18 25.51 -8.56
CA LYS A 36 22.33 26.70 -8.40
C LYS A 36 21.36 26.53 -7.25
N VAL A 37 21.09 27.62 -6.53
CA VAL A 37 20.04 27.70 -5.51
C VAL A 37 19.01 28.72 -5.97
N LYS A 38 17.74 28.36 -5.99
CA LYS A 38 16.63 29.25 -6.38
C LYS A 38 15.63 29.43 -5.23
N ASN A 39 15.03 30.61 -5.18
CA ASN A 39 13.93 30.94 -4.25
C ASN A 39 14.27 30.64 -2.78
N PHE A 40 15.49 30.99 -2.35
CA PHE A 40 15.89 30.84 -0.95
C PHE A 40 15.36 32.00 -0.10
N PRO A 41 15.18 31.81 1.23
CA PRO A 41 14.77 32.87 2.16
C PRO A 41 15.84 33.98 2.23
N LYS A 42 15.48 35.21 1.86
CA LYS A 42 16.42 36.35 1.90
C LYS A 42 16.66 36.76 3.34
N GLY A 43 17.92 37.00 3.68
CA GLY A 43 18.31 37.47 5.01
C GLY A 43 18.16 36.48 6.17
N LYS A 44 17.76 35.24 5.88
CA LYS A 44 17.65 34.17 6.89
C LYS A 44 18.51 32.96 6.50
N PRO A 45 19.09 32.25 7.49
CA PRO A 45 19.74 30.97 7.22
C PRO A 45 18.71 29.95 6.65
N PHE A 46 19.15 29.12 5.70
CA PHE A 46 18.29 28.13 5.09
C PHE A 46 18.99 26.76 5.00
N VAL A 47 18.19 25.69 4.99
CA VAL A 47 18.68 24.32 4.89
C VAL A 47 19.29 24.11 3.50
N TYR A 48 20.60 23.90 3.47
CA TYR A 48 21.32 23.65 2.23
C TYR A 48 21.50 22.15 1.99
N PHE A 49 21.82 21.41 3.06
CA PHE A 49 22.10 19.98 2.97
C PHE A 49 21.87 19.29 4.32
N ASN A 50 21.28 18.11 4.29
CA ASN A 50 21.22 17.21 5.44
C ASN A 50 22.07 15.96 5.18
N ASP A 51 22.90 15.59 6.13
CA ASP A 51 23.71 14.38 6.13
C ASP A 51 23.29 13.49 7.29
N ILE A 52 23.15 12.18 7.05
CA ILE A 52 22.86 11.21 8.10
C ILE A 52 24.03 10.23 8.15
N LYS A 53 24.68 10.17 9.29
CA LYS A 53 25.82 9.29 9.55
C LYS A 53 25.45 8.25 10.58
N LEU A 54 25.54 6.98 10.20
CA LEU A 54 25.51 5.88 11.15
C LEU A 54 26.93 5.73 11.73
N GLU A 55 27.03 5.76 13.06
CA GLU A 55 28.25 5.30 13.71
C GLU A 55 28.46 3.81 13.39
N LYS A 56 29.73 3.43 13.16
CA LYS A 56 30.10 2.07 12.74
C LYS A 56 29.65 1.03 13.76
N ASN A 57 28.49 0.45 13.53
CA ASN A 57 28.05 -0.76 14.18
C ASN A 57 27.87 -1.88 13.13
N GLN A 58 27.90 -3.11 13.58
CA GLN A 58 27.86 -4.41 12.92
C GLN A 58 26.82 -4.64 11.81
N LEU A 59 26.30 -3.57 11.19
CA LEU A 59 25.29 -3.66 10.13
C LEU A 59 25.94 -3.96 8.78
N ASN A 60 25.41 -4.93 8.07
CA ASN A 60 25.74 -5.20 6.66
C ASN A 60 25.41 -3.97 5.79
N LYS A 61 26.12 -3.77 4.68
CA LYS A 61 25.96 -2.60 3.80
C LYS A 61 24.54 -2.38 3.30
N ASP A 62 23.83 -3.45 3.00
CA ASP A 62 22.46 -3.38 2.47
C ASP A 62 21.47 -2.91 3.54
N ASN A 63 21.55 -3.47 4.75
CA ASN A 63 20.74 -3.04 5.88
C ASN A 63 21.03 -1.60 6.30
N SER A 64 22.29 -1.17 6.18
CA SER A 64 22.68 0.22 6.47
C SER A 64 22.09 1.21 5.48
N SER A 65 22.00 0.85 4.18
CA SER A 65 21.40 1.74 3.18
C SER A 65 19.89 1.89 3.37
N LEU A 66 19.18 0.81 3.64
CA LEU A 66 17.74 0.83 3.93
C LEU A 66 17.43 1.63 5.20
N LEU A 67 18.23 1.45 6.24
CA LEU A 67 18.08 2.20 7.48
C LEU A 67 18.32 3.71 7.26
N ILE A 68 19.35 4.09 6.51
CA ILE A 68 19.63 5.49 6.17
C ILE A 68 18.46 6.10 5.38
N ASP A 69 17.92 5.40 4.39
CA ASP A 69 16.78 5.87 3.60
C ASP A 69 15.52 6.05 4.49
N GLY A 70 15.29 5.10 5.41
CA GLY A 70 14.24 5.23 6.43
C GLY A 70 14.42 6.44 7.34
N LEU A 71 15.65 6.69 7.80
CA LEU A 71 15.98 7.85 8.63
C LEU A 71 15.81 9.17 7.86
N PHE A 72 16.14 9.23 6.57
CA PHE A 72 15.87 10.42 5.77
C PHE A 72 14.39 10.76 5.68
N ASN A 73 13.52 9.75 5.71
CA ASN A 73 12.07 9.95 5.72
C ASN A 73 11.54 10.49 7.06
N GLN A 74 12.36 10.50 8.12
CA GLN A 74 12.00 11.04 9.44
C GLN A 74 12.36 12.51 9.59
N LEU A 75 13.00 13.13 8.60
CA LEU A 75 13.22 14.57 8.61
C LEU A 75 11.90 15.30 8.63
N ASP A 76 11.78 16.32 9.48
CA ASP A 76 10.66 17.26 9.45
C ASP A 76 10.53 17.90 8.06
N ASP A 77 9.33 18.19 7.62
CA ASP A 77 9.09 18.79 6.30
C ASP A 77 9.83 20.13 6.14
N SER A 78 9.99 20.90 7.22
CA SER A 78 10.77 22.14 7.25
C SER A 78 12.29 21.91 7.19
N MET A 79 12.76 20.67 7.26
CA MET A 79 14.16 20.28 7.03
C MET A 79 14.40 19.64 5.68
N ARG A 80 13.35 19.28 4.95
CA ARG A 80 13.45 18.60 3.66
C ARG A 80 13.81 19.57 2.54
N THR A 81 14.76 19.17 1.72
CA THR A 81 15.22 19.97 0.58
C THR A 81 14.77 19.37 -0.74
N VAL A 82 14.22 20.19 -1.63
CA VAL A 82 13.82 19.76 -2.98
C VAL A 82 14.97 19.97 -3.95
N VAL A 83 15.50 18.87 -4.47
CA VAL A 83 16.59 18.85 -5.45
C VAL A 83 16.06 18.44 -6.82
N LYS A 84 16.14 19.33 -7.81
CA LYS A 84 15.80 19.03 -9.20
C LYS A 84 17.06 18.79 -10.02
N ASN A 85 17.02 17.75 -10.85
CA ASN A 85 18.08 17.51 -11.84
C ASN A 85 17.84 18.45 -13.04
N SER A 86 18.86 19.25 -13.37
CA SER A 86 18.90 20.09 -14.56
C SER A 86 20.04 19.56 -15.40
N TYR A 87 19.78 18.79 -16.45
CA TYR A 87 20.74 17.98 -17.20
C TYR A 87 21.33 16.81 -16.35
N VAL A 88 21.98 15.87 -17.01
CA VAL A 88 22.43 14.59 -16.40
C VAL A 88 23.34 14.76 -15.16
N VAL A 89 24.02 15.88 -15.01
CA VAL A 89 25.05 16.09 -13.96
C VAL A 89 24.75 17.26 -13.03
N LEU A 90 23.88 18.19 -13.42
CA LEU A 90 23.68 19.45 -12.68
C LEU A 90 22.49 19.35 -11.72
N LYS A 91 22.73 19.47 -10.43
CA LYS A 91 21.70 19.48 -9.38
C LYS A 91 21.38 20.88 -8.92
N ARG A 92 20.10 21.23 -8.89
CA ARG A 92 19.61 22.52 -8.46
C ARG A 92 18.75 22.36 -7.21
N LEU A 93 19.03 23.20 -6.19
CA LEU A 93 18.23 23.30 -5.00
C LEU A 93 17.13 24.35 -5.23
N GLU A 94 15.87 23.96 -5.02
CA GLU A 94 14.72 24.85 -5.18
C GLU A 94 13.94 24.99 -3.87
N ASN A 95 13.51 26.22 -3.58
CA ASN A 95 12.69 26.56 -2.42
C ASN A 95 13.21 25.95 -1.11
N PRO A 96 14.51 26.09 -0.76
CA PRO A 96 15.00 25.54 0.50
C PRO A 96 14.29 26.22 1.67
N PRO A 97 13.85 25.46 2.69
CA PRO A 97 13.19 26.02 3.86
C PRO A 97 14.18 26.85 4.71
N ALA A 98 13.66 27.84 5.44
CA ALA A 98 14.44 28.54 6.47
C ALA A 98 14.88 27.52 7.54
N PHE A 99 16.14 27.66 7.98
CA PHE A 99 16.68 26.77 9.02
C PHE A 99 16.21 27.24 10.40
N ASP A 100 15.70 26.25 11.17
CA ASP A 100 15.41 26.45 12.61
C ASP A 100 15.91 25.21 13.36
N THR A 101 16.55 25.41 14.48
CA THR A 101 17.08 24.38 15.37
C THR A 101 15.97 23.50 15.95
N THR A 102 14.76 24.04 16.13
CA THR A 102 13.59 23.30 16.61
C THR A 102 13.24 22.15 15.68
N TYR A 103 13.21 22.38 14.36
CA TYR A 103 12.91 21.33 13.37
C TYR A 103 14.05 20.32 13.23
N ALA A 104 15.30 20.75 13.44
CA ALA A 104 16.43 19.82 13.49
C ALA A 104 16.34 18.90 14.72
N LEU A 105 15.97 19.43 15.88
CA LEU A 105 15.73 18.65 17.10
C LEU A 105 14.55 17.67 16.89
N GLN A 106 13.44 18.15 16.35
CA GLN A 106 12.27 17.32 16.04
C GLN A 106 12.63 16.18 15.09
N SER A 107 13.43 16.46 14.06
CA SER A 107 13.93 15.43 13.14
C SER A 107 14.77 14.38 13.85
N ALA A 108 15.66 14.77 14.77
CA ALA A 108 16.45 13.83 15.56
C ALA A 108 15.56 12.96 16.46
N GLN A 109 14.54 13.54 17.11
CA GLN A 109 13.56 12.80 17.92
C GLN A 109 12.74 11.83 17.07
N ASN A 110 12.28 12.24 15.89
CA ASN A 110 11.58 11.35 14.95
C ASN A 110 12.46 10.17 14.52
N MET A 111 13.77 10.41 14.29
CA MET A 111 14.74 9.35 14.00
C MET A 111 14.88 8.36 15.16
N GLU A 112 14.90 8.82 16.41
CA GLU A 112 14.94 7.93 17.58
C GLU A 112 13.66 7.09 17.70
N VAL A 113 12.48 7.67 17.45
CA VAL A 113 11.22 6.93 17.42
C VAL A 113 11.27 5.86 16.33
N PHE A 114 11.71 6.22 15.15
CA PHE A 114 11.86 5.26 14.03
C PHE A 114 12.82 4.12 14.37
N LEU A 115 13.95 4.39 15.00
CA LEU A 115 14.89 3.36 15.44
C LEU A 115 14.22 2.36 16.40
N LYS A 116 13.39 2.83 17.32
CA LYS A 116 12.64 1.96 18.25
C LYS A 116 11.66 1.06 17.51
N THR A 117 10.94 1.58 16.51
CA THR A 117 10.02 0.76 15.71
C THR A 117 10.73 -0.33 14.93
N MET A 118 12.03 -0.14 14.62
CA MET A 118 12.89 -1.11 13.95
C MET A 118 13.64 -2.04 14.90
N GLY A 119 13.34 -2.00 16.22
CA GLY A 119 13.97 -2.85 17.24
C GLY A 119 15.27 -2.33 17.83
N TYR A 120 15.69 -1.10 17.50
CA TYR A 120 16.87 -0.45 18.07
C TYR A 120 16.47 0.43 19.27
N TYR A 121 16.06 -0.18 20.38
CA TYR A 121 15.53 0.55 21.55
C TYR A 121 16.55 1.49 22.21
N ASN A 122 17.84 1.19 22.10
CA ASN A 122 18.93 2.01 22.61
C ASN A 122 19.45 3.00 21.56
N GLY A 123 18.75 3.10 20.41
CA GLY A 123 19.12 4.01 19.33
C GLY A 123 19.02 5.46 19.75
N LYS A 124 20.04 6.25 19.42
CA LYS A 124 20.08 7.70 19.67
C LYS A 124 20.43 8.44 18.39
N ALA A 125 19.82 9.60 18.21
CA ALA A 125 20.11 10.50 17.12
C ALA A 125 20.43 11.91 17.69
N THR A 126 21.58 12.43 17.30
CA THR A 126 22.00 13.79 17.65
C THR A 126 22.23 14.58 16.36
N TYR A 127 22.11 15.90 16.42
CA TYR A 127 22.38 16.74 15.28
C TYR A 127 23.45 17.79 15.60
N SER A 128 24.16 18.20 14.55
CA SER A 128 25.06 19.34 14.55
C SER A 128 24.88 20.10 13.22
N TYR A 129 25.19 21.37 13.20
CA TYR A 129 25.06 22.15 11.98
C TYR A 129 26.26 23.11 11.79
N LYS A 130 26.55 23.43 10.53
CA LYS A 130 27.53 24.44 10.14
C LYS A 130 26.86 25.47 9.26
N MET A 131 27.17 26.75 9.49
CA MET A 131 26.70 27.86 8.66
C MET A 131 27.83 28.38 7.79
N ASP A 132 27.59 28.52 6.51
CA ASP A 132 28.50 29.13 5.55
C ASP A 132 27.81 30.29 4.85
N SER A 133 28.44 31.46 4.82
CA SER A 133 27.96 32.63 4.10
C SER A 133 28.64 32.74 2.74
N VAL A 134 27.83 32.69 1.68
CA VAL A 134 28.32 32.78 0.31
C VAL A 134 27.90 34.10 -0.30
N TYR A 135 28.90 34.93 -0.65
CA TYR A 135 28.69 36.18 -1.35
C TYR A 135 28.80 35.95 -2.86
N ASN A 136 27.83 36.36 -3.60
CA ASN A 136 27.84 36.29 -5.06
C ASN A 136 27.85 37.70 -5.66
N ASN A 137 28.97 38.43 -5.55
CA ASN A 137 29.26 39.76 -6.06
C ASN A 137 28.15 40.85 -5.93
N ASN A 138 27.08 40.56 -5.22
CA ASN A 138 25.96 41.44 -4.97
C ASN A 138 25.47 41.23 -3.53
N PRO A 139 25.50 42.28 -2.64
CA PRO A 139 25.07 42.16 -1.27
C PRO A 139 23.62 41.67 -1.08
N ASP A 140 22.73 41.98 -2.02
CA ASP A 140 21.35 41.53 -2.02
C ASP A 140 21.17 40.02 -2.26
N LYS A 141 22.27 39.32 -2.60
CA LYS A 141 22.30 37.85 -2.88
C LYS A 141 23.09 37.06 -1.85
N LEU A 142 23.27 37.62 -0.66
CA LEU A 142 23.88 36.92 0.46
C LEU A 142 23.10 35.64 0.75
N GLN A 143 23.73 34.48 0.69
CA GLN A 143 23.20 33.19 1.04
C GLN A 143 23.83 32.69 2.32
N VAL A 144 23.04 32.55 3.37
CA VAL A 144 23.47 31.89 4.60
C VAL A 144 23.01 30.42 4.52
N ARG A 145 23.94 29.56 4.16
CA ARG A 145 23.72 28.14 3.92
C ARG A 145 23.97 27.33 5.17
N VAL A 146 23.06 26.46 5.55
CA VAL A 146 23.20 25.57 6.70
C VAL A 146 23.31 24.13 6.25
N ALA A 147 24.41 23.48 6.61
CA ALA A 147 24.60 22.04 6.45
C ALA A 147 24.36 21.38 7.81
N THR A 148 23.35 20.51 7.89
CA THR A 148 23.02 19.78 9.10
C THR A 148 23.53 18.36 8.99
N ALA A 149 24.18 17.85 10.03
CA ALA A 149 24.63 16.47 10.13
C ALA A 149 23.93 15.80 11.32
N PHE A 150 23.20 14.73 11.04
CA PHE A 150 22.62 13.86 12.06
C PHE A 150 23.56 12.68 12.28
N THR A 151 23.98 12.47 13.53
CA THR A 151 24.77 11.32 13.94
C THR A 151 23.88 10.34 14.67
N VAL A 152 23.77 9.14 14.14
CA VAL A 152 22.86 8.11 14.63
C VAL A 152 23.66 6.92 15.11
N THR A 153 23.42 6.52 16.36
CA THR A 153 23.94 5.32 17.04
C THR A 153 22.79 4.34 17.18
N THR A 154 22.87 3.16 16.61
CA THR A 154 21.76 2.19 16.66
C THR A 154 21.73 1.38 17.95
N GLY A 155 22.90 1.04 18.54
CA GLY A 155 22.99 0.03 19.57
C GLY A 155 22.68 -1.38 19.03
N PRO A 156 22.57 -2.39 19.91
CA PRO A 156 22.19 -3.75 19.52
C PRO A 156 20.70 -3.82 19.14
N VAL A 157 20.37 -4.67 18.18
CA VAL A 157 18.99 -4.94 17.80
C VAL A 157 18.39 -5.97 18.75
N PHE A 158 17.20 -5.70 19.25
CA PHE A 158 16.42 -6.66 20.03
C PHE A 158 15.83 -7.73 19.12
N ARG A 159 15.99 -9.01 19.48
CA ARG A 159 15.49 -10.16 18.69
C ARG A 159 14.47 -10.96 19.46
N ILE A 160 13.52 -11.53 18.73
CA ILE A 160 12.48 -12.39 19.31
C ILE A 160 13.10 -13.72 19.71
N ASP A 161 12.96 -14.10 20.99
CA ASP A 161 13.37 -15.40 21.53
C ASP A 161 12.22 -16.40 21.53
N SER A 162 11.07 -16.00 22.06
CA SER A 162 9.88 -16.84 22.10
C SER A 162 8.62 -16.07 21.71
N ILE A 163 7.66 -16.81 21.18
CA ILE A 163 6.38 -16.27 20.71
C ILE A 163 5.27 -17.15 21.28
N ALA A 164 4.33 -16.55 21.98
CA ALA A 164 3.11 -17.21 22.40
C ALA A 164 1.88 -16.45 21.88
N LEU A 165 1.11 -17.10 21.01
CA LEU A 165 -0.09 -16.55 20.41
C LEU A 165 -1.32 -17.08 21.18
N ILE A 166 -2.02 -16.17 21.84
CA ILE A 166 -3.25 -16.43 22.61
C ILE A 166 -3.09 -17.62 23.54
N PRO A 167 -2.11 -17.57 24.49
CA PRO A 167 -1.96 -18.63 25.47
C PRO A 167 -3.19 -18.68 26.38
N ASN A 168 -3.72 -19.87 26.63
CA ASN A 168 -4.84 -20.08 27.58
C ASN A 168 -4.31 -20.29 29.00
N ASP A 169 -3.52 -19.35 29.48
CA ASP A 169 -2.90 -19.38 30.82
C ASP A 169 -3.89 -19.01 31.97
N SER A 170 -5.05 -18.47 31.61
CA SER A 170 -6.11 -18.07 32.53
C SER A 170 -7.24 -19.10 32.65
N ASN A 171 -7.12 -20.28 32.02
CA ASN A 171 -8.18 -21.30 31.94
C ASN A 171 -9.57 -20.73 31.56
N ARG A 172 -9.60 -19.75 30.66
CA ARG A 172 -10.80 -19.08 30.20
C ARG A 172 -11.46 -19.93 29.11
N VAL A 173 -12.55 -20.61 29.48
CA VAL A 173 -13.30 -21.52 28.58
C VAL A 173 -13.85 -20.78 27.35
N GLU A 174 -14.22 -19.50 27.50
CA GLU A 174 -14.77 -18.70 26.39
C GLU A 174 -13.77 -18.42 25.26
N ILE A 175 -12.46 -18.49 25.51
CA ILE A 175 -11.43 -18.28 24.48
C ILE A 175 -10.85 -19.58 23.92
N GLU A 176 -11.20 -20.74 24.46
CA GLU A 176 -10.65 -22.03 24.03
C GLU A 176 -10.80 -22.29 22.52
N PRO A 177 -11.96 -22.00 21.89
CA PRO A 177 -12.09 -22.13 20.43
C PRO A 177 -11.17 -21.20 19.64
N ILE A 178 -10.88 -19.99 20.17
CA ILE A 178 -9.93 -19.04 19.58
C ILE A 178 -8.50 -19.56 19.70
N VAL A 179 -8.14 -20.13 20.87
CA VAL A 179 -6.83 -20.75 21.08
C VAL A 179 -6.60 -21.91 20.11
N ALA A 180 -7.61 -22.79 19.95
CA ALA A 180 -7.56 -23.90 19.01
C ALA A 180 -7.38 -23.44 17.56
N LEU A 181 -8.17 -22.43 17.16
CA LEU A 181 -8.07 -21.82 15.83
C LEU A 181 -6.71 -21.17 15.60
N THR A 182 -6.19 -20.44 16.58
CA THR A 182 -4.87 -19.81 16.50
C THR A 182 -3.77 -20.84 16.30
N ARG A 183 -3.83 -21.94 17.05
CA ARG A 183 -2.87 -23.06 16.95
C ARG A 183 -2.93 -23.73 15.57
N GLN A 184 -4.13 -23.89 15.01
CA GLN A 184 -4.32 -24.47 13.67
C GLN A 184 -3.61 -23.63 12.58
N TYR A 185 -3.60 -22.30 12.70
CA TYR A 185 -3.01 -21.36 11.75
C TYR A 185 -1.70 -20.72 12.25
N GLN A 186 -1.02 -21.37 13.19
CA GLN A 186 0.23 -20.87 13.74
C GLN A 186 1.36 -20.78 12.71
N SER A 187 1.37 -21.66 11.71
CA SER A 187 2.37 -21.64 10.63
C SER A 187 2.31 -20.39 9.74
N GLU A 188 1.20 -19.65 9.77
CA GLU A 188 1.01 -18.43 8.98
C GLU A 188 1.44 -17.16 9.74
N THR A 189 2.04 -17.27 10.91
CA THR A 189 2.48 -16.13 11.72
C THR A 189 3.56 -15.31 11.02
N TYR A 190 3.48 -13.99 11.15
CA TYR A 190 4.53 -13.06 10.71
C TYR A 190 5.72 -13.00 11.68
N LEU A 191 5.56 -13.52 12.89
CA LEU A 191 6.58 -13.48 13.92
C LEU A 191 7.40 -14.78 13.89
N GLN A 192 8.73 -14.67 13.82
CA GLN A 192 9.62 -15.82 13.86
C GLN A 192 10.70 -15.61 14.94
N LYS A 193 11.14 -16.71 15.57
CA LYS A 193 12.25 -16.67 16.50
C LYS A 193 13.52 -16.23 15.77
N GLY A 194 14.25 -15.29 16.38
CA GLY A 194 15.47 -14.72 15.83
C GLY A 194 15.26 -13.48 14.97
N ASP A 195 14.01 -13.17 14.58
CA ASP A 195 13.72 -11.94 13.84
C ASP A 195 13.99 -10.71 14.71
N PRO A 196 14.37 -9.58 14.10
CA PRO A 196 14.39 -8.29 14.78
C PRO A 196 13.00 -7.96 15.31
N PHE A 197 12.92 -7.57 16.57
CA PHE A 197 11.68 -7.11 17.15
C PHE A 197 11.21 -5.83 16.43
N SER A 198 9.95 -5.79 16.03
CA SER A 198 9.35 -4.64 15.39
C SER A 198 7.89 -4.50 15.82
N GLU A 199 7.51 -3.31 16.27
CA GLU A 199 6.12 -3.00 16.60
C GLU A 199 5.21 -3.15 15.38
N GLU A 200 5.74 -2.88 14.18
CA GLU A 200 5.02 -3.08 12.93
C GLU A 200 4.70 -4.56 12.69
N LEU A 201 5.66 -5.47 12.93
CA LEU A 201 5.44 -6.91 12.79
C LEU A 201 4.40 -7.42 13.79
N ILE A 202 4.46 -6.95 15.04
CA ILE A 202 3.43 -7.28 16.04
C ILE A 202 2.06 -6.77 15.59
N SER A 203 1.99 -5.55 15.10
CA SER A 203 0.74 -4.98 14.61
C SER A 203 0.18 -5.76 13.41
N LYS A 204 1.04 -6.18 12.47
CA LYS A 204 0.67 -7.05 11.35
C LYS A 204 0.12 -8.40 11.84
N GLU A 205 0.80 -9.02 12.80
CA GLU A 205 0.35 -10.29 13.37
C GLU A 205 -1.00 -10.18 14.09
N MET A 206 -1.17 -9.15 14.90
CA MET A 206 -2.46 -8.92 15.57
C MET A 206 -3.59 -8.65 14.57
N ASN A 207 -3.32 -7.92 13.47
CA ASN A 207 -4.31 -7.72 12.40
C ASN A 207 -4.60 -9.03 11.65
N ARG A 208 -3.58 -9.89 11.43
CA ARG A 208 -3.77 -11.24 10.87
C ARG A 208 -4.71 -12.07 11.75
N LEU A 209 -4.46 -12.08 13.06
CA LEU A 209 -5.29 -12.81 14.04
C LEU A 209 -6.73 -12.29 14.05
N VAL A 210 -6.94 -10.98 14.08
CA VAL A 210 -8.30 -10.39 14.01
C VAL A 210 -9.00 -10.81 12.72
N ASN A 211 -8.31 -10.77 11.58
CA ASN A 211 -8.87 -11.21 10.30
C ASN A 211 -9.17 -12.71 10.30
N LEU A 212 -8.29 -13.53 10.86
CA LEU A 212 -8.51 -14.97 11.03
C LEU A 212 -9.80 -15.23 11.81
N TYR A 213 -9.97 -14.57 12.96
CA TYR A 213 -11.16 -14.76 13.79
C TYR A 213 -12.42 -14.25 13.09
N ARG A 214 -12.37 -13.05 12.50
CA ARG A 214 -13.51 -12.49 11.75
C ARG A 214 -13.90 -13.31 10.53
N ASN A 215 -13.00 -14.09 9.98
CA ASN A 215 -13.29 -15.00 8.88
C ASN A 215 -13.88 -16.34 9.35
N ASN A 216 -13.79 -16.63 10.65
CA ASN A 216 -14.25 -17.86 11.26
C ASN A 216 -15.40 -17.64 12.27
N GLY A 217 -16.23 -16.63 12.04
CA GLY A 217 -17.46 -16.42 12.79
C GLY A 217 -17.45 -15.31 13.83
N TYR A 218 -16.30 -14.80 14.25
CA TYR A 218 -16.22 -13.81 15.34
C TYR A 218 -16.47 -12.38 14.83
N TYR A 219 -17.75 -12.06 14.62
CA TYR A 219 -18.19 -10.79 14.04
C TYR A 219 -17.72 -9.57 14.84
N ASN A 220 -17.83 -9.63 16.18
CA ASN A 220 -17.52 -8.52 17.08
C ASN A 220 -16.02 -8.44 17.44
N MET A 221 -15.18 -9.35 16.92
CA MET A 221 -13.76 -9.30 17.18
C MET A 221 -13.12 -8.04 16.56
N THR A 222 -12.47 -7.25 17.39
CA THR A 222 -11.76 -6.02 17.00
C THR A 222 -10.30 -6.09 17.43
N ARG A 223 -9.48 -5.17 16.90
CA ARG A 223 -8.07 -5.05 17.27
C ARG A 223 -7.89 -4.77 18.78
N ASP A 224 -8.82 -4.02 19.36
CA ASP A 224 -8.79 -3.65 20.78
C ASP A 224 -9.01 -4.81 21.73
N ALA A 225 -9.56 -5.93 21.24
CA ALA A 225 -9.71 -7.15 22.04
C ALA A 225 -8.37 -7.88 22.27
N LEU A 226 -7.33 -7.51 21.52
CA LEU A 226 -5.99 -8.08 21.65
C LEU A 226 -5.01 -7.05 22.21
N TYR A 227 -3.98 -7.54 22.88
CA TYR A 227 -2.81 -6.73 23.24
C TYR A 227 -1.55 -7.59 23.14
N ALA A 228 -0.42 -6.95 22.95
CA ALA A 228 0.87 -7.59 22.98
C ALA A 228 1.56 -7.25 24.30
N ASP A 229 2.00 -8.28 24.98
CA ASP A 229 2.86 -8.19 26.17
C ASP A 229 4.28 -8.59 25.75
N VAL A 230 5.25 -7.76 26.12
CA VAL A 230 6.64 -7.91 25.68
C VAL A 230 7.52 -7.99 26.92
N ASP A 231 8.15 -9.14 27.11
CA ASP A 231 8.99 -9.39 28.26
C ASP A 231 10.46 -9.49 27.87
N THR A 232 11.28 -8.68 28.52
CA THR A 232 12.74 -8.67 28.38
C THR A 232 13.45 -9.31 29.58
N VAL A 233 12.68 -9.80 30.56
CA VAL A 233 13.23 -10.32 31.81
C VAL A 233 13.90 -11.69 31.58
N PHE A 234 15.12 -11.77 31.97
CA PHE A 234 15.85 -13.05 32.05
C PHE A 234 15.52 -13.77 33.36
N LEU A 235 14.52 -14.64 33.30
CA LEU A 235 13.96 -15.32 34.47
C LEU A 235 15.00 -16.08 35.27
N ALA A 236 16.08 -16.57 34.66
CA ALA A 236 17.15 -17.26 35.36
C ALA A 236 17.85 -16.40 36.44
N LEU A 237 17.85 -15.06 36.28
CA LEU A 237 18.36 -14.14 37.31
C LEU A 237 17.43 -13.99 38.52
N LEU A 238 16.19 -14.40 38.41
CA LEU A 238 15.17 -14.32 39.45
C LEU A 238 14.99 -15.66 40.21
N ASP A 239 15.77 -16.71 39.85
CA ASP A 239 15.72 -18.02 40.52
C ASP A 239 16.21 -17.88 41.94
N PRO A 240 15.38 -18.14 42.99
CA PRO A 240 15.79 -18.04 44.37
C PRO A 240 16.92 -18.99 44.74
N ASN A 241 17.05 -20.13 44.04
CA ASN A 241 18.07 -21.14 44.25
C ASN A 241 19.42 -20.80 43.61
N LEU A 242 19.47 -19.75 42.79
CA LEU A 242 20.70 -19.32 42.13
C LEU A 242 21.80 -18.98 43.12
N ALA A 243 21.44 -18.42 44.27
CA ALA A 243 22.39 -18.09 45.35
C ALA A 243 23.06 -19.32 45.99
N LEU A 244 22.48 -20.51 45.82
CA LEU A 244 22.96 -21.75 46.44
C LEU A 244 23.94 -22.54 45.56
N ASP A 245 24.06 -22.19 44.25
CA ASP A 245 24.94 -22.87 43.30
C ASP A 245 25.88 -21.86 42.61
N PRO A 246 27.14 -21.76 43.07
CA PRO A 246 28.11 -20.82 42.50
C PRO A 246 28.44 -21.08 41.01
N ILE A 247 28.42 -22.36 40.57
CA ILE A 247 28.72 -22.69 39.18
C ILE A 247 27.59 -22.18 38.28
N ARG A 248 26.36 -22.46 38.66
CA ARG A 248 25.17 -21.97 37.96
C ARG A 248 25.07 -20.45 37.98
N GLN A 249 25.52 -19.78 39.05
CA GLN A 249 25.64 -18.32 39.09
C GLN A 249 26.53 -17.79 37.95
N PHE A 250 27.73 -18.36 37.79
CA PHE A 250 28.65 -17.94 36.72
C PHE A 250 28.04 -18.14 35.32
N GLU A 251 27.39 -19.29 35.09
CA GLU A 251 26.72 -19.57 33.81
C GLU A 251 25.60 -18.55 33.53
N VAL A 252 24.74 -18.28 34.50
CA VAL A 252 23.64 -17.33 34.39
C VAL A 252 24.16 -15.91 34.20
N PHE A 253 25.21 -15.49 34.89
CA PHE A 253 25.83 -14.17 34.68
C PHE A 253 26.52 -14.07 33.32
N ALA A 254 27.18 -15.11 32.83
CA ALA A 254 27.78 -15.14 31.50
C ALA A 254 26.70 -15.01 30.41
N GLU A 255 25.59 -15.75 30.56
CA GLU A 255 24.44 -15.63 29.66
C GLU A 255 23.79 -14.24 29.73
N ALA A 256 23.68 -13.64 30.91
CA ALA A 256 23.17 -12.28 31.07
C ALA A 256 24.05 -11.22 30.37
N LEU A 257 25.37 -11.41 30.40
CA LEU A 257 26.31 -10.55 29.68
C LEU A 257 26.18 -10.71 28.16
N GLU A 258 26.03 -11.93 27.66
CA GLU A 258 25.76 -12.18 26.24
C GLU A 258 24.41 -11.59 25.80
N ARG A 259 23.35 -11.72 26.60
CA ARG A 259 22.04 -11.11 26.37
C ARG A 259 22.09 -9.58 26.36
N ARG A 260 23.02 -8.93 27.07
CA ARG A 260 23.26 -7.49 26.95
C ARG A 260 23.82 -7.09 25.59
N LYS A 261 24.66 -7.93 24.98
CA LYS A 261 25.19 -7.70 23.63
C LYS A 261 24.13 -8.01 22.55
N ASN A 262 23.37 -9.08 22.77
CA ASN A 262 22.33 -9.58 21.88
C ASN A 262 21.00 -9.69 22.65
N PRO A 263 20.29 -8.55 22.86
CA PRO A 263 19.10 -8.55 23.69
C PRO A 263 17.98 -9.36 23.05
N LEU A 264 17.35 -10.22 23.85
CA LEU A 264 16.27 -11.10 23.47
C LEU A 264 14.97 -10.67 24.13
N ILE A 265 13.85 -10.86 23.39
CA ILE A 265 12.50 -10.47 23.81
C ILE A 265 11.55 -11.65 23.64
N ASN A 266 10.72 -11.89 24.65
CA ASN A 266 9.58 -12.78 24.56
C ASN A 266 8.32 -11.98 24.20
N VAL A 267 7.58 -12.46 23.21
CA VAL A 267 6.37 -11.80 22.71
C VAL A 267 5.16 -12.67 23.01
N TYR A 268 4.22 -12.11 23.74
CA TYR A 268 2.94 -12.75 24.06
C TYR A 268 1.81 -11.91 23.46
N ILE A 269 1.03 -12.45 22.53
CA ILE A 269 -0.20 -11.83 22.10
C ILE A 269 -1.35 -12.44 22.89
N ARG A 270 -2.08 -11.63 23.63
CA ARG A 270 -3.12 -12.05 24.56
C ARG A 270 -4.46 -11.40 24.23
N THR A 271 -5.53 -12.03 24.69
CA THR A 271 -6.88 -11.44 24.68
C THR A 271 -7.11 -10.63 25.94
N LYS A 272 -7.67 -9.42 25.79
CA LYS A 272 -8.17 -8.67 26.95
C LYS A 272 -9.39 -9.38 27.54
N PRO A 273 -9.63 -9.23 28.86
CA PRO A 273 -10.92 -9.61 29.44
C PRO A 273 -12.04 -8.90 28.67
N ALA A 274 -13.01 -9.66 28.18
CA ALA A 274 -14.09 -9.08 27.39
C ALA A 274 -14.97 -8.20 28.25
N THR A 275 -15.08 -6.94 27.89
CA THR A 275 -16.09 -6.01 28.46
C THR A 275 -17.51 -6.39 27.99
N ASN A 276 -17.60 -7.14 26.87
CA ASN A 276 -18.83 -7.61 26.27
C ASN A 276 -18.69 -9.11 25.92
N ALA A 277 -19.57 -9.96 26.46
CA ALA A 277 -19.58 -11.41 26.24
C ALA A 277 -19.63 -11.81 24.75
N TYR A 278 -20.13 -10.94 23.89
CA TYR A 278 -20.29 -11.23 22.45
C TYR A 278 -19.00 -11.11 21.63
N VAL A 279 -17.88 -10.63 22.21
CA VAL A 279 -16.60 -10.47 21.46
C VAL A 279 -16.05 -11.83 21.03
N PHE A 280 -16.16 -12.84 21.90
CA PHE A 280 -15.65 -14.19 21.64
C PHE A 280 -16.72 -15.16 21.17
N GLN A 281 -17.92 -14.64 20.83
CA GLN A 281 -19.02 -15.44 20.31
C GLN A 281 -18.92 -15.59 18.80
N GLN A 282 -19.18 -16.81 18.32
CA GLN A 282 -19.33 -17.07 16.88
C GLN A 282 -20.75 -16.74 16.43
N PHE A 283 -20.86 -16.17 15.24
CA PHE A 283 -22.08 -15.80 14.57
C PHE A 283 -22.28 -16.60 13.29
N THR A 284 -23.52 -16.92 12.98
CA THR A 284 -23.91 -17.55 11.71
C THR A 284 -24.77 -16.59 10.89
N ASN A 285 -24.66 -16.67 9.58
CA ASN A 285 -25.46 -15.86 8.65
C ASN A 285 -26.90 -16.42 8.61
N GLN A 286 -27.91 -15.55 8.70
CA GLN A 286 -29.31 -15.97 8.64
C GLN A 286 -29.97 -15.50 7.34
N ASN A 287 -30.39 -14.25 7.25
CA ASN A 287 -31.11 -13.70 6.12
C ASN A 287 -30.22 -12.75 5.31
N ILE A 288 -30.38 -12.78 4.00
CA ILE A 288 -29.71 -11.85 3.09
C ILE A 288 -30.80 -11.16 2.25
N VAL A 289 -30.97 -9.87 2.44
CA VAL A 289 -31.91 -9.06 1.67
C VAL A 289 -31.14 -8.14 0.73
N VAL A 290 -31.46 -8.17 -0.55
CA VAL A 290 -30.80 -7.37 -1.58
C VAL A 290 -31.78 -6.40 -2.22
N TYR A 291 -31.45 -5.14 -2.24
CA TYR A 291 -32.18 -4.05 -2.88
C TYR A 291 -31.41 -3.54 -4.11
N PRO A 292 -31.57 -4.19 -5.29
CA PRO A 292 -30.72 -3.93 -6.46
C PRO A 292 -31.03 -2.61 -7.17
N GLU A 293 -32.14 -1.96 -6.84
CA GLU A 293 -32.65 -0.73 -7.45
C GLU A 293 -32.79 0.42 -6.43
N TYR A 294 -32.00 0.37 -5.35
CA TYR A 294 -32.05 1.34 -4.27
C TYR A 294 -31.74 2.76 -4.78
N LYS A 295 -32.55 3.76 -4.41
CA LYS A 295 -32.44 5.14 -4.91
C LYS A 295 -31.80 6.11 -3.92
N GLY A 296 -31.26 5.64 -2.80
CA GLY A 296 -30.70 6.51 -1.76
C GLY A 296 -31.78 7.33 -1.04
N GLY A 297 -31.86 7.21 0.29
CA GLY A 297 -32.84 7.95 1.09
C GLY A 297 -34.30 7.46 1.01
N SER A 298 -34.60 6.48 0.15
CA SER A 298 -35.97 5.88 0.11
C SER A 298 -36.21 5.07 1.37
N ASN A 299 -37.38 5.26 2.00
CA ASN A 299 -37.79 4.44 3.11
C ASN A 299 -38.14 3.04 2.62
N VAL A 300 -37.33 2.05 3.02
CA VAL A 300 -37.43 0.67 2.56
C VAL A 300 -38.71 -0.01 3.00
N ASP A 301 -39.35 0.52 4.05
CA ASP A 301 -40.57 -0.06 4.64
C ASP A 301 -41.87 0.37 3.94
N SER A 302 -41.80 1.36 3.05
CA SER A 302 -43.03 2.01 2.48
C SER A 302 -43.30 1.65 1.03
N THR A 303 -42.50 0.78 0.39
CA THR A 303 -42.63 0.52 -1.05
C THR A 303 -43.16 -0.86 -1.37
N ASN A 304 -44.02 -0.93 -2.40
CA ASN A 304 -44.45 -2.18 -2.98
C ASN A 304 -43.31 -2.85 -3.70
N PHE A 305 -42.59 -3.73 -3.02
CA PHE A 305 -41.51 -4.53 -3.61
C PHE A 305 -42.07 -5.83 -4.22
N ILE A 306 -41.48 -6.23 -5.33
CA ILE A 306 -41.64 -7.58 -5.87
C ILE A 306 -40.50 -8.43 -5.28
N ASP A 307 -40.88 -9.37 -4.41
CA ASP A 307 -39.94 -10.23 -3.71
C ASP A 307 -39.64 -11.52 -4.48
N SER A 308 -38.36 -11.84 -4.61
CA SER A 308 -37.91 -13.15 -5.10
C SER A 308 -37.05 -13.78 -4.04
N THR A 309 -37.62 -14.69 -3.24
CA THR A 309 -36.91 -15.38 -2.16
C THR A 309 -36.52 -16.80 -2.55
N ARG A 310 -35.27 -17.18 -2.24
CA ARG A 310 -34.76 -18.54 -2.37
C ARG A 310 -33.60 -18.76 -1.38
N ASN A 311 -33.68 -19.81 -0.57
CA ASN A 311 -32.67 -20.18 0.43
C ASN A 311 -32.34 -18.99 1.35
N ASN A 312 -33.34 -18.34 1.96
CA ASN A 312 -33.21 -17.15 2.82
C ASN A 312 -32.46 -15.97 2.19
N ILE A 313 -32.33 -15.95 0.84
CA ILE A 313 -31.84 -14.81 0.07
C ILE A 313 -33.03 -14.18 -0.65
N SER A 314 -33.46 -13.02 -0.15
CA SER A 314 -34.56 -12.24 -0.73
C SER A 314 -34.03 -11.12 -1.59
N ILE A 315 -34.52 -11.01 -2.82
CA ILE A 315 -34.18 -9.89 -3.71
C ILE A 315 -35.46 -9.08 -3.88
N ARG A 316 -35.42 -7.83 -3.44
CA ARG A 316 -36.52 -6.89 -3.43
C ARG A 316 -36.29 -5.80 -4.47
N PHE A 317 -37.14 -5.71 -5.49
CA PHE A 317 -37.01 -4.75 -6.57
C PHE A 317 -38.34 -4.04 -6.88
N GLU A 318 -38.26 -2.77 -7.27
CA GLU A 318 -39.45 -1.97 -7.63
C GLU A 318 -39.91 -2.26 -9.05
N VAL A 319 -39.02 -2.34 -10.02
CA VAL A 319 -39.31 -2.42 -11.48
C VAL A 319 -38.78 -3.71 -12.11
N GLY A 320 -37.85 -4.40 -11.48
CA GLY A 320 -37.22 -5.60 -12.02
C GLY A 320 -36.21 -5.31 -13.14
N LYS A 321 -35.31 -4.38 -12.94
CA LYS A 321 -34.22 -4.05 -13.88
C LYS A 321 -33.18 -5.15 -13.98
N PHE A 322 -33.10 -6.02 -13.00
CA PHE A 322 -32.13 -7.13 -12.92
C PHE A 322 -32.83 -8.48 -12.72
N LYS A 323 -32.25 -9.54 -13.30
CA LYS A 323 -32.75 -10.91 -13.04
C LYS A 323 -32.29 -11.37 -11.64
N PRO A 324 -33.18 -11.92 -10.80
CA PRO A 324 -32.80 -12.42 -9.47
C PRO A 324 -31.69 -13.47 -9.49
N ALA A 325 -31.69 -14.35 -10.48
CA ALA A 325 -30.66 -15.37 -10.64
C ALA A 325 -29.27 -14.77 -10.94
N PHE A 326 -29.22 -13.64 -11.64
CA PHE A 326 -27.97 -12.91 -11.89
C PHE A 326 -27.36 -12.36 -10.58
N ILE A 327 -28.20 -11.77 -9.72
CA ILE A 327 -27.75 -11.22 -8.43
C ILE A 327 -27.26 -12.35 -7.53
N ARG A 328 -28.10 -13.39 -7.28
CA ARG A 328 -27.75 -14.51 -6.40
C ARG A 328 -26.44 -15.17 -6.78
N ARG A 329 -26.19 -15.30 -8.06
CA ARG A 329 -24.97 -15.96 -8.58
C ARG A 329 -23.68 -15.18 -8.28
N ASN A 330 -23.77 -13.88 -8.09
CA ASN A 330 -22.63 -13.01 -7.80
C ASN A 330 -22.45 -12.72 -6.30
N LEU A 331 -23.30 -13.30 -5.44
CA LEU A 331 -23.10 -13.24 -3.99
C LEU A 331 -22.17 -14.37 -3.54
N ARG A 332 -21.16 -14.01 -2.75
CA ARG A 332 -20.27 -14.97 -2.05
C ARG A 332 -20.80 -15.31 -0.65
N LEU A 333 -21.66 -14.45 -0.12
CA LEU A 333 -22.39 -14.73 1.13
C LEU A 333 -23.31 -15.94 0.95
N ARG A 334 -23.41 -16.76 2.01
CA ARG A 334 -24.32 -17.89 2.10
C ARG A 334 -25.03 -17.83 3.45
N THR A 335 -26.27 -18.21 3.45
CA THR A 335 -27.04 -18.42 4.68
C THR A 335 -26.58 -19.71 5.36
N ASP A 336 -26.88 -19.86 6.63
CA ASP A 336 -26.55 -21.03 7.46
C ASP A 336 -25.05 -21.40 7.46
N SER A 337 -24.18 -20.41 7.24
CA SER A 337 -22.73 -20.53 7.33
C SER A 337 -22.17 -19.56 8.35
N LEU A 338 -21.01 -19.86 8.90
CA LEU A 338 -20.31 -18.93 9.79
C LEU A 338 -20.10 -17.58 9.09
N TYR A 339 -20.20 -16.51 9.88
CA TYR A 339 -19.82 -15.17 9.46
C TYR A 339 -18.39 -15.17 8.93
N SER A 340 -18.14 -14.43 7.87
CA SER A 340 -16.80 -14.22 7.34
C SER A 340 -16.68 -12.84 6.72
N ALA A 341 -15.82 -12.00 7.31
CA ALA A 341 -15.53 -10.66 6.81
C ALA A 341 -14.98 -10.72 5.37
N LEU A 342 -14.17 -11.74 5.06
CA LEU A 342 -13.66 -11.98 3.71
C LEU A 342 -14.78 -12.19 2.70
N LYS A 343 -15.80 -13.01 3.04
CA LYS A 343 -16.94 -13.26 2.13
C LYS A 343 -17.80 -12.02 1.92
N VAL A 344 -17.94 -11.17 2.95
CA VAL A 344 -18.62 -9.87 2.84
C VAL A 344 -17.90 -8.99 1.84
N ASN A 345 -16.57 -8.82 2.01
CA ASN A 345 -15.74 -8.02 1.11
C ASN A 345 -15.73 -8.60 -0.32
N GLN A 346 -15.55 -9.90 -0.46
CA GLN A 346 -15.61 -10.57 -1.77
C GLN A 346 -16.96 -10.36 -2.46
N THR A 347 -18.06 -10.33 -1.71
CA THR A 347 -19.39 -10.04 -2.27
C THR A 347 -19.46 -8.60 -2.78
N ALA A 348 -18.95 -7.64 -2.01
CA ALA A 348 -18.89 -6.24 -2.44
C ALA A 348 -18.02 -6.08 -3.69
N ASP A 349 -16.84 -6.70 -3.72
CA ASP A 349 -15.91 -6.66 -4.85
C ASP A 349 -16.50 -7.27 -6.11
N GLU A 350 -17.13 -8.44 -6.01
CA GLU A 350 -17.78 -9.11 -7.14
C GLU A 350 -18.91 -8.24 -7.72
N LEU A 351 -19.73 -7.63 -6.87
CA LEU A 351 -20.79 -6.74 -7.30
C LEU A 351 -20.26 -5.45 -7.93
N ASN A 352 -19.19 -4.86 -7.37
CA ASN A 352 -18.54 -3.68 -7.92
C ASN A 352 -17.90 -3.94 -9.29
N LYS A 353 -17.24 -5.09 -9.47
CA LYS A 353 -16.64 -5.52 -10.76
C LYS A 353 -17.64 -5.62 -11.90
N LEU A 354 -18.91 -5.83 -11.61
CA LEU A 354 -19.95 -5.87 -12.63
C LEU A 354 -20.20 -4.52 -13.30
N ASN A 355 -19.79 -3.40 -12.67
CA ASN A 355 -19.90 -2.04 -13.17
C ASN A 355 -21.32 -1.66 -13.62
N VAL A 356 -22.33 -2.23 -12.99
CA VAL A 356 -23.75 -1.90 -13.19
C VAL A 356 -24.33 -1.11 -12.02
N TRP A 357 -23.65 -1.18 -10.88
CA TRP A 357 -23.97 -0.39 -9.69
C TRP A 357 -22.86 0.62 -9.40
N GLN A 358 -23.25 1.87 -9.12
CA GLN A 358 -22.31 2.93 -8.73
C GLN A 358 -21.96 2.87 -7.24
N VAL A 359 -22.85 2.28 -6.42
CA VAL A 359 -22.65 2.08 -4.99
C VAL A 359 -23.12 0.69 -4.62
N VAL A 360 -22.26 -0.03 -3.93
CA VAL A 360 -22.54 -1.33 -3.28
C VAL A 360 -22.30 -1.15 -1.80
N ARG A 361 -23.36 -1.24 -1.01
CA ARG A 361 -23.31 -1.11 0.44
C ARG A 361 -23.89 -2.34 1.10
N ILE A 362 -23.09 -3.04 1.87
CA ILE A 362 -23.48 -4.23 2.64
C ILE A 362 -23.53 -3.85 4.11
N GLN A 363 -24.67 -4.07 4.75
CA GLN A 363 -24.87 -3.78 6.16
C GLN A 363 -25.20 -5.08 6.90
N PRO A 364 -24.23 -5.67 7.61
CA PRO A 364 -24.52 -6.73 8.56
C PRO A 364 -25.17 -6.14 9.81
N LYS A 365 -26.16 -6.82 10.35
CA LYS A 365 -26.84 -6.48 11.61
C LYS A 365 -27.13 -7.76 12.40
N ILE A 366 -27.06 -7.70 13.72
CA ILE A 366 -27.45 -8.82 14.57
C ILE A 366 -28.96 -9.03 14.38
N ALA A 367 -29.35 -10.29 14.18
CA ALA A 367 -30.77 -10.63 13.98
C ALA A 367 -31.59 -10.35 15.25
N VAL A 368 -32.79 -9.81 15.07
CA VAL A 368 -33.68 -9.43 16.21
C VAL A 368 -34.11 -10.66 16.99
N ASN A 369 -34.29 -11.79 16.33
CA ASN A 369 -34.82 -13.01 16.94
C ASN A 369 -33.74 -13.91 17.56
N ASP A 370 -32.47 -13.71 17.21
CA ASP A 370 -31.38 -14.57 17.67
C ASP A 370 -30.05 -13.77 17.67
N SER A 371 -29.56 -13.46 18.86
CA SER A 371 -28.34 -12.67 19.05
C SER A 371 -27.05 -13.38 18.57
N THR A 372 -27.15 -14.64 18.11
CA THR A 372 -26.03 -15.41 17.55
C THR A 372 -26.04 -15.40 16.02
N LYS A 373 -27.00 -14.72 15.41
CA LYS A 373 -27.18 -14.70 13.96
C LYS A 373 -27.03 -13.29 13.38
N ILE A 374 -26.62 -13.24 12.12
CA ILE A 374 -26.43 -12.00 11.37
C ILE A 374 -27.35 -11.99 10.15
N ASP A 375 -28.12 -10.94 10.04
CA ASP A 375 -28.87 -10.56 8.85
C ASP A 375 -28.07 -9.54 8.04
N TYR A 376 -28.27 -9.54 6.72
CA TYR A 376 -27.61 -8.62 5.81
C TYR A 376 -28.60 -7.84 4.98
N ASP A 377 -28.44 -6.53 4.94
CA ASP A 377 -29.08 -5.66 3.97
C ASP A 377 -28.05 -5.18 2.94
N LEU A 378 -28.28 -5.47 1.67
CA LEU A 378 -27.45 -5.07 0.56
C LEU A 378 -28.15 -4.00 -0.26
N PHE A 379 -27.68 -2.78 -0.17
CA PHE A 379 -28.20 -1.62 -0.91
C PHE A 379 -27.32 -1.37 -2.13
N LEU A 380 -27.91 -1.52 -3.33
CA LEU A 380 -27.21 -1.39 -4.58
C LEU A 380 -27.83 -0.25 -5.40
N ILE A 381 -27.09 0.84 -5.61
CA ILE A 381 -27.55 1.99 -6.41
C ILE A 381 -27.08 1.79 -7.85
N PRO A 382 -28.01 1.56 -8.81
CA PRO A 382 -27.62 1.29 -10.18
C PRO A 382 -27.13 2.54 -10.90
N TYR A 383 -26.18 2.35 -11.84
CA TYR A 383 -25.87 3.35 -12.87
C TYR A 383 -27.06 3.57 -13.78
N LYS A 384 -27.09 4.71 -14.46
CA LYS A 384 -27.98 4.92 -15.62
C LYS A 384 -27.68 3.84 -16.67
N ARG A 385 -28.72 3.17 -17.15
CA ARG A 385 -28.57 2.08 -18.13
C ARG A 385 -27.86 2.56 -19.40
N TYR A 386 -28.29 3.70 -19.94
CA TYR A 386 -27.71 4.28 -21.13
C TYR A 386 -26.83 5.47 -20.77
N THR A 387 -25.64 5.49 -21.35
CA THR A 387 -24.70 6.62 -21.25
C THR A 387 -24.29 7.02 -22.64
N PHE A 388 -24.46 8.28 -22.97
CA PHE A 388 -23.97 8.92 -24.17
C PHE A 388 -22.74 9.75 -23.83
N SER A 389 -21.71 9.67 -24.66
CA SER A 389 -20.49 10.47 -24.53
C SER A 389 -20.12 11.10 -25.86
N THR A 390 -19.63 12.33 -25.82
CA THR A 390 -19.08 13.04 -26.95
C THR A 390 -17.74 13.62 -26.54
N ASN A 391 -16.69 13.31 -27.30
CA ASN A 391 -15.36 13.87 -27.11
C ASN A 391 -14.94 14.58 -28.40
N ILE A 392 -14.41 15.79 -28.26
CA ILE A 392 -13.77 16.54 -29.34
C ILE A 392 -12.29 16.55 -29.04
N GLU A 393 -11.49 16.13 -30.00
CA GLU A 393 -10.04 16.01 -29.86
C GLU A 393 -9.37 16.94 -30.85
N SER A 394 -8.31 17.61 -30.46
CA SER A 394 -7.39 18.33 -31.33
C SER A 394 -5.97 17.86 -31.01
N VAL A 395 -5.26 17.42 -32.03
CA VAL A 395 -3.89 16.90 -31.90
C VAL A 395 -2.97 17.70 -32.79
N PHE A 396 -1.83 18.13 -32.25
CA PHE A 396 -0.77 18.75 -33.01
C PHE A 396 0.46 17.81 -33.01
N ASN A 397 0.81 17.34 -34.19
CA ASN A 397 1.96 16.47 -34.39
C ASN A 397 3.07 17.24 -35.11
N GLN A 398 4.21 17.43 -34.44
CA GLN A 398 5.40 18.00 -35.02
C GLN A 398 6.34 16.88 -35.47
N VAL A 399 6.46 16.69 -36.77
CA VAL A 399 7.34 15.67 -37.33
C VAL A 399 8.73 16.28 -37.54
N GLN A 400 9.66 16.02 -36.66
CA GLN A 400 11.07 16.42 -36.75
C GLN A 400 11.91 15.28 -37.32
N SER A 401 11.73 14.92 -38.57
CA SER A 401 12.59 13.96 -39.25
C SER A 401 13.08 14.55 -40.58
N ALA A 402 14.40 14.54 -40.78
CA ALA A 402 15.03 15.00 -42.03
C ALA A 402 14.63 14.15 -43.27
N LEU A 403 13.97 13.01 -43.04
CA LEU A 403 13.47 12.09 -44.07
C LEU A 403 11.95 12.11 -44.25
N SER A 404 11.22 12.86 -43.40
CA SER A 404 9.76 12.91 -43.45
C SER A 404 9.27 14.10 -44.29
N THR A 405 8.53 13.81 -45.37
CA THR A 405 7.86 14.79 -46.20
C THR A 405 6.53 15.31 -45.60
N ALA A 406 6.16 14.82 -44.39
CA ALA A 406 4.81 15.09 -43.84
C ALA A 406 4.64 16.45 -43.16
N GLY A 407 5.72 17.13 -42.78
CA GLY A 407 5.61 18.45 -42.12
C GLY A 407 4.85 18.44 -40.79
N ASN A 408 4.37 19.60 -40.35
CA ASN A 408 3.53 19.73 -39.15
C ASN A 408 2.08 19.38 -39.49
N LEU A 409 1.45 18.57 -38.66
CA LEU A 409 0.08 18.12 -38.85
C LEU A 409 -0.81 18.60 -37.69
N VAL A 410 -2.01 19.08 -38.00
CA VAL A 410 -3.08 19.37 -37.06
C VAL A 410 -4.25 18.44 -37.34
N GLY A 411 -4.58 17.63 -36.32
CA GLY A 411 -5.72 16.72 -36.37
C GLY A 411 -6.91 17.26 -35.58
N PHE A 412 -8.09 17.08 -36.11
CA PHE A 412 -9.36 17.31 -35.41
C PHE A 412 -10.18 16.03 -35.46
N GLY A 413 -10.69 15.62 -34.34
CA GLY A 413 -11.50 14.42 -34.23
C GLY A 413 -12.73 14.63 -33.36
N VAL A 414 -13.81 13.95 -33.70
CA VAL A 414 -15.03 13.86 -32.90
C VAL A 414 -15.35 12.39 -32.66
N ASN A 415 -15.60 12.04 -31.41
CA ASN A 415 -15.96 10.70 -31.02
C ASN A 415 -17.33 10.71 -30.33
N PHE A 416 -18.25 9.87 -30.80
CA PHE A 416 -19.56 9.66 -30.22
C PHE A 416 -19.62 8.24 -29.64
N GLY A 417 -19.93 8.13 -28.35
CA GLY A 417 -20.07 6.86 -27.68
C GLY A 417 -21.48 6.65 -27.12
N LEU A 418 -22.03 5.47 -27.31
CA LEU A 418 -23.27 4.99 -26.67
C LEU A 418 -23.02 3.68 -25.94
N GLN A 419 -23.26 3.67 -24.64
CA GLN A 419 -23.11 2.50 -23.80
C GLN A 419 -24.46 2.05 -23.22
N ASP A 420 -24.83 0.77 -23.39
CA ASP A 420 -25.88 0.07 -22.61
C ASP A 420 -25.21 -0.83 -21.57
N ARG A 421 -25.45 -0.57 -20.28
CA ARG A 421 -24.79 -1.27 -19.15
C ARG A 421 -25.52 -2.52 -18.69
N ASN A 422 -26.72 -2.82 -19.19
CA ASN A 422 -27.53 -3.89 -18.63
C ASN A 422 -28.42 -4.59 -19.67
N ILE A 423 -27.78 -5.11 -20.72
CA ILE A 423 -28.48 -5.92 -21.72
C ILE A 423 -29.01 -7.21 -21.05
N ALA A 424 -30.21 -7.60 -21.43
CA ALA A 424 -30.90 -8.79 -20.95
C ALA A 424 -31.11 -8.85 -19.42
N LYS A 425 -30.94 -7.74 -18.69
CA LYS A 425 -31.05 -7.65 -17.21
C LYS A 425 -30.02 -8.53 -16.49
N GLN A 426 -28.83 -8.70 -17.08
CA GLN A 426 -27.76 -9.57 -16.57
C GLN A 426 -26.40 -8.87 -16.47
N GLY A 427 -26.38 -7.52 -16.53
CA GLY A 427 -25.14 -6.76 -16.43
C GLY A 427 -24.23 -6.92 -17.66
N ILE A 428 -24.75 -7.40 -18.78
CA ILE A 428 -24.03 -7.41 -20.05
C ILE A 428 -23.94 -5.98 -20.53
N GLN A 429 -22.76 -5.51 -20.90
CA GLN A 429 -22.51 -4.15 -21.34
C GLN A 429 -22.15 -4.15 -22.82
N MET A 430 -22.72 -3.22 -23.58
CA MET A 430 -22.38 -2.97 -24.97
C MET A 430 -21.97 -1.51 -25.13
N SER A 431 -20.85 -1.30 -25.76
CA SER A 431 -20.34 0.04 -26.07
C SER A 431 -20.15 0.17 -27.57
N ASN A 432 -20.79 1.16 -28.14
CA ASN A 432 -20.66 1.52 -29.56
C ASN A 432 -19.98 2.89 -29.63
N ASN A 433 -18.91 3.00 -30.41
CA ASN A 433 -18.23 4.28 -30.63
C ASN A 433 -18.09 4.53 -32.13
N ILE A 434 -18.38 5.74 -32.52
CA ILE A 434 -18.15 6.26 -33.89
C ILE A 434 -17.14 7.40 -33.75
N ARG A 435 -16.04 7.29 -34.46
CA ARG A 435 -15.01 8.32 -34.53
C ARG A 435 -14.90 8.84 -35.95
N ALA A 436 -14.94 10.16 -36.09
CA ALA A 436 -14.65 10.86 -37.35
C ALA A 436 -13.51 11.85 -37.12
N GLY A 437 -12.51 11.86 -37.98
CA GLY A 437 -11.36 12.73 -37.84
C GLY A 437 -10.83 13.20 -39.20
N ILE A 438 -10.17 14.36 -39.20
CA ILE A 438 -9.42 14.92 -40.31
C ILE A 438 -8.03 15.34 -39.83
N GLU A 439 -7.05 15.20 -40.67
CA GLU A 439 -5.70 15.72 -40.46
C GLU A 439 -5.35 16.71 -41.59
N LEU A 440 -4.89 17.88 -41.19
CA LEU A 440 -4.49 18.97 -42.07
C LEU A 440 -2.97 19.19 -41.96
N GLY A 441 -2.30 19.24 -43.08
CA GLY A 441 -0.91 19.67 -43.18
C GLY A 441 -0.79 21.19 -43.08
N LEU A 442 0.22 21.65 -42.34
CA LEU A 442 0.54 23.07 -42.19
C LEU A 442 1.74 23.47 -43.08
N PRO A 443 1.73 24.68 -43.69
CA PRO A 443 2.88 25.19 -44.43
C PRO A 443 4.18 25.14 -43.56
N PRO A 444 5.39 25.04 -44.16
CA PRO A 444 5.69 25.26 -45.58
C PRO A 444 5.70 24.02 -46.47
N ILE A 445 5.63 22.79 -45.91
CA ILE A 445 5.93 21.58 -46.69
C ILE A 445 4.70 21.01 -47.37
N ASN A 446 3.60 20.80 -46.66
CA ASN A 446 2.36 20.29 -47.24
C ASN A 446 1.17 21.04 -46.62
N SER A 447 0.41 21.78 -47.44
CA SER A 447 -0.82 22.44 -47.00
C SER A 447 -2.03 21.68 -47.54
N GLY A 448 -3.02 21.45 -46.69
CA GLY A 448 -4.30 20.85 -47.07
C GLY A 448 -4.63 19.56 -46.31
N LEU A 449 -5.71 18.93 -46.75
CA LEU A 449 -6.20 17.67 -46.13
C LEU A 449 -5.23 16.54 -46.44
N GLN A 450 -4.65 15.93 -45.37
CA GLN A 450 -3.70 14.84 -45.45
C GLN A 450 -4.38 13.49 -45.22
N ALA A 451 -5.26 13.42 -44.24
CA ALA A 451 -5.98 12.19 -43.92
C ALA A 451 -7.39 12.45 -43.41
N THR A 452 -8.25 11.49 -43.63
CA THR A 452 -9.59 11.42 -43.06
C THR A 452 -9.74 10.06 -42.38
N GLU A 453 -10.32 10.04 -41.20
CA GLU A 453 -10.60 8.82 -40.45
C GLU A 453 -12.11 8.72 -40.20
N LEU A 454 -12.68 7.55 -40.49
CA LEU A 454 -14.01 7.19 -40.02
C LEU A 454 -13.92 5.76 -39.45
N ALA A 455 -14.12 5.63 -38.14
CA ALA A 455 -14.03 4.36 -37.46
C ALA A 455 -15.32 4.07 -36.68
N PHE A 456 -15.77 2.83 -36.74
CA PHE A 456 -16.83 2.30 -35.90
C PHE A 456 -16.26 1.15 -35.05
N SER A 457 -16.45 1.24 -33.75
CA SER A 457 -16.09 0.15 -32.85
C SER A 457 -17.28 -0.27 -32.01
N ASN A 458 -17.48 -1.57 -31.89
CA ASN A 458 -18.46 -2.17 -31.01
C ASN A 458 -17.74 -3.12 -30.05
N SER A 459 -18.01 -2.99 -28.76
CA SER A 459 -17.51 -3.91 -27.74
C SER A 459 -18.65 -4.46 -26.91
N LEU A 460 -18.62 -5.77 -26.66
CA LEU A 460 -19.56 -6.48 -25.80
C LEU A 460 -18.80 -7.10 -24.63
N SER A 461 -19.07 -6.62 -23.43
CA SER A 461 -18.49 -7.14 -22.20
C SER A 461 -19.54 -7.94 -21.43
N THR A 462 -19.19 -9.16 -21.05
CA THR A 462 -20.09 -10.02 -20.27
C THR A 462 -19.45 -10.36 -18.93
N PRO A 463 -20.21 -10.33 -17.82
CA PRO A 463 -19.69 -10.68 -16.48
C PRO A 463 -19.15 -12.09 -16.38
N ARG A 464 -19.60 -12.95 -17.27
CA ARG A 464 -19.15 -14.35 -17.39
C ARG A 464 -19.17 -14.78 -18.85
N ILE A 465 -18.24 -15.65 -19.20
CA ILE A 465 -18.20 -16.25 -20.53
C ILE A 465 -19.47 -17.08 -20.74
N PRO A 466 -20.23 -16.82 -21.80
CA PRO A 466 -21.45 -17.54 -22.09
C PRO A 466 -21.18 -19.02 -22.32
N SER A 467 -21.99 -19.88 -21.73
CA SER A 467 -21.78 -21.33 -21.77
C SER A 467 -21.88 -21.97 -23.17
N TRP A 468 -22.45 -21.24 -24.11
CA TRP A 468 -22.58 -21.69 -25.50
C TRP A 468 -21.29 -21.51 -26.33
N LEU A 469 -20.36 -20.65 -25.85
CA LEU A 469 -19.05 -20.43 -26.50
C LEU A 469 -18.07 -21.60 -26.30
N PHE A 470 -18.35 -22.49 -25.36
CA PHE A 470 -17.43 -23.58 -25.02
C PHE A 470 -18.13 -24.93 -25.07
N THR A 471 -17.51 -25.87 -25.73
CA THR A 471 -17.91 -27.26 -25.67
C THR A 471 -17.70 -27.85 -24.25
N ARG A 472 -18.40 -28.91 -23.92
CA ARG A 472 -18.38 -29.54 -22.58
C ARG A 472 -16.94 -29.84 -22.06
N LYS A 473 -16.00 -30.12 -22.96
CA LYS A 473 -14.57 -30.42 -22.66
C LYS A 473 -13.76 -29.15 -22.25
N SER A 474 -14.06 -28.00 -22.80
CA SER A 474 -13.33 -26.75 -22.49
C SER A 474 -13.79 -26.10 -21.18
N ARG A 475 -14.98 -26.46 -20.66
CA ARG A 475 -15.46 -25.96 -19.35
C ARG A 475 -14.63 -26.43 -18.15
N THR A 476 -14.05 -27.61 -18.21
CA THR A 476 -13.26 -28.20 -17.13
C THR A 476 -11.88 -27.56 -17.01
N TRP A 477 -11.39 -26.99 -18.10
CA TRP A 477 -10.07 -26.31 -18.14
C TRP A 477 -10.11 -24.87 -17.61
N LEU A 478 -11.24 -24.18 -17.76
CA LEU A 478 -11.43 -22.79 -17.31
C LEU A 478 -11.88 -22.66 -15.83
N ASN A 479 -12.25 -23.76 -15.19
CA ASN A 479 -12.64 -23.81 -13.78
C ASN A 479 -11.54 -24.36 -12.86
N ARG A 480 -10.33 -24.57 -13.37
CA ARG A 480 -9.09 -24.81 -12.63
C ARG A 480 -8.29 -23.53 -12.61
#